data_c3bc80b2842234d415be5b227ac23f5b
#
_entry.id   c3bc80b2842234d415be5b227ac23f5b
#
_cell.length_a   1.000
_cell.length_b   1.000
_cell.length_c   1.000
_cell.angle_alpha   90.00
_cell.angle_beta   90.00
_cell.angle_gamma   90.00
#
_symmetry.space_group_name_H-M   'P 1'
#
loop_
_entity.id
_entity.type
_entity.pdbx_description
1 polymer ?
#
loop_
_entity_poly.entity_id
_entity_poly.type
_entity_poly.pdbx_seq_one_letter_code
_entity_poly.pdbx_strand_id
1 'polypeptide(L)'
;TFVDAVRATGGKNAYRNLIVQTYNTNIGYGVKFMKMPTDNVSNRMFVEVHYYDPYDFTLKEEGGLNYWGEPYKQYGAVGSWGQEADLDAAFASVKTNFVDKGYPAILGEFGAIKRATLTGDALTHHLESRAYYVKQVVSTAKKYGMVPFYWDNGPSGNNAMGIFNRATGAVSDQQILNGLVEGSAVNYPF
;
A
#
# COMPACT_ATOMS: atom_id res chain seq x y z
N THR A 1 -28.24 0.62 1.50
CA THR A 1 -26.76 0.66 1.49
C THR A 1 -26.21 0.55 0.08
N PHE A 2 -24.90 0.75 -0.11
CA PHE A 2 -24.19 0.47 -1.37
C PHE A 2 -24.43 -0.98 -1.83
N VAL A 3 -24.28 -1.94 -0.92
CA VAL A 3 -24.48 -3.37 -1.18
C VAL A 3 -25.87 -3.64 -1.73
N ASP A 4 -26.91 -3.15 -1.05
CA ASP A 4 -28.31 -3.33 -1.48
C ASP A 4 -28.57 -2.75 -2.87
N ALA A 5 -28.02 -1.54 -3.13
CA ALA A 5 -28.18 -0.88 -4.43
C ALA A 5 -27.56 -1.70 -5.56
N VAL A 6 -26.35 -2.24 -5.37
CA VAL A 6 -25.71 -3.10 -6.39
C VAL A 6 -26.47 -4.42 -6.56
N ARG A 7 -26.85 -5.10 -5.48
CA ARG A 7 -27.58 -6.37 -5.54
C ARG A 7 -28.93 -6.24 -6.24
N ALA A 8 -29.64 -5.13 -6.01
CA ALA A 8 -30.95 -4.84 -6.62
C ALA A 8 -30.89 -4.67 -8.14
N THR A 9 -29.76 -4.37 -8.74
CA THR A 9 -29.63 -4.28 -10.20
C THR A 9 -29.72 -5.63 -10.93
N GLY A 10 -29.59 -6.74 -10.20
CA GLY A 10 -29.73 -8.09 -10.75
C GLY A 10 -28.59 -8.52 -11.69
N GLY A 11 -28.87 -9.51 -12.54
CA GLY A 11 -27.89 -10.06 -13.47
C GLY A 11 -26.62 -10.53 -12.74
N LYS A 12 -25.44 -10.24 -13.29
CA LYS A 12 -24.17 -10.63 -12.67
C LYS A 12 -23.87 -9.86 -11.35
N ASN A 13 -24.54 -8.73 -11.10
CA ASN A 13 -24.39 -7.97 -9.87
C ASN A 13 -25.01 -8.70 -8.66
N ALA A 14 -25.92 -9.64 -8.89
CA ALA A 14 -26.47 -10.47 -7.82
C ALA A 14 -25.41 -11.29 -7.06
N TYR A 15 -24.24 -11.56 -7.67
CA TYR A 15 -23.15 -12.34 -7.08
C TYR A 15 -21.74 -11.73 -7.30
N ARG A 16 -21.68 -10.49 -7.76
CA ARG A 16 -20.40 -9.76 -7.94
C ARG A 16 -19.67 -9.60 -6.60
N ASN A 17 -18.34 -9.75 -6.62
CA ASN A 17 -17.53 -9.34 -5.49
C ASN A 17 -17.62 -7.80 -5.32
N LEU A 18 -17.80 -7.37 -4.08
CA LEU A 18 -17.88 -5.96 -3.71
C LEU A 18 -16.71 -5.59 -2.82
N ILE A 19 -16.10 -4.44 -3.09
CA ILE A 19 -15.01 -3.89 -2.28
C ILE A 19 -15.57 -2.69 -1.53
N VAL A 20 -15.40 -2.69 -0.22
CA VAL A 20 -15.86 -1.60 0.65
C VAL A 20 -14.64 -0.94 1.29
N GLN A 21 -14.47 0.33 1.00
CA GLN A 21 -13.36 1.11 1.54
C GLN A 21 -13.64 1.53 2.98
N THR A 22 -12.58 1.55 3.80
CA THR A 22 -12.63 2.22 5.10
C THR A 22 -12.74 3.74 4.92
N TYR A 23 -13.18 4.46 5.96
CA TYR A 23 -13.23 5.92 5.88
C TYR A 23 -11.85 6.50 5.60
N ASN A 24 -11.74 7.32 4.55
CA ASN A 24 -10.46 7.82 4.01
C ASN A 24 -9.47 6.72 3.66
N THR A 25 -9.93 5.51 3.39
CA THR A 25 -9.07 4.32 3.19
C THR A 25 -8.06 4.07 4.33
N ASN A 26 -8.24 4.75 5.47
CA ASN A 26 -7.34 4.73 6.61
C ASN A 26 -7.54 3.48 7.47
N ILE A 27 -6.44 2.78 7.77
CA ILE A 27 -6.45 1.54 8.57
C ILE A 27 -7.00 1.79 9.97
N GLY A 28 -6.50 2.81 10.67
CA GLY A 28 -6.89 3.11 12.04
C GLY A 28 -8.39 3.43 12.18
N TYR A 29 -8.94 4.21 11.24
CA TYR A 29 -10.38 4.48 11.21
C TYR A 29 -11.18 3.22 10.85
N GLY A 30 -10.69 2.40 9.93
CA GLY A 30 -11.31 1.13 9.60
C GLY A 30 -11.40 0.21 10.80
N VAL A 31 -10.28 -0.03 11.48
CA VAL A 31 -10.22 -0.89 12.66
C VAL A 31 -11.11 -0.38 13.80
N LYS A 32 -11.16 0.94 14.02
CA LYS A 32 -11.87 1.53 15.15
C LYS A 32 -13.36 1.71 14.92
N PHE A 33 -13.78 2.06 13.71
CA PHE A 33 -15.14 2.53 13.47
C PHE A 33 -15.91 1.76 12.42
N MET A 34 -15.25 1.02 11.51
CA MET A 34 -15.94 0.36 10.42
C MET A 34 -16.75 -0.83 10.91
N LYS A 35 -17.99 -0.86 10.50
CA LYS A 35 -18.84 -2.05 10.54
C LYS A 35 -19.09 -2.49 9.11
N MET A 36 -18.68 -3.72 8.80
CA MET A 36 -18.95 -4.26 7.46
C MET A 36 -20.45 -4.29 7.21
N PRO A 37 -20.91 -3.83 6.03
CA PRO A 37 -22.30 -3.93 5.68
C PRO A 37 -22.73 -5.38 5.57
N THR A 38 -24.01 -5.64 5.79
CA THR A 38 -24.60 -6.95 5.52
C THR A 38 -24.75 -7.17 4.02
N ASP A 39 -24.54 -8.41 3.57
CA ASP A 39 -24.77 -8.85 2.20
C ASP A 39 -25.64 -10.12 2.23
N ASN A 40 -26.61 -10.24 1.33
CA ASN A 40 -27.40 -11.45 1.16
C ASN A 40 -26.65 -12.55 0.37
N VAL A 41 -25.44 -12.24 -0.11
CA VAL A 41 -24.56 -13.17 -0.82
C VAL A 41 -23.29 -13.37 0.03
N SER A 42 -23.07 -14.58 0.50
CA SER A 42 -21.92 -14.93 1.33
C SER A 42 -20.60 -14.88 0.55
N ASN A 43 -19.50 -14.51 1.25
CA ASN A 43 -18.14 -14.56 0.74
C ASN A 43 -17.92 -13.71 -0.54
N ARG A 44 -18.59 -12.56 -0.63
CA ARG A 44 -18.49 -11.64 -1.78
C ARG A 44 -18.09 -10.22 -1.42
N MET A 45 -17.69 -9.98 -0.17
CA MET A 45 -17.21 -8.66 0.26
C MET A 45 -15.74 -8.68 0.62
N PHE A 46 -15.04 -7.63 0.21
CA PHE A 46 -13.66 -7.31 0.52
C PHE A 46 -13.62 -5.98 1.26
N VAL A 47 -12.61 -5.79 2.10
CA VAL A 47 -12.28 -4.48 2.66
C VAL A 47 -11.09 -3.89 1.92
N GLU A 48 -11.10 -2.57 1.70
CA GLU A 48 -9.97 -1.86 1.12
C GLU A 48 -9.43 -0.80 2.06
N VAL A 49 -8.11 -0.76 2.17
CA VAL A 49 -7.32 0.24 2.88
C VAL A 49 -6.17 0.72 2.01
N HIS A 50 -5.65 1.92 2.26
CA HIS A 50 -4.42 2.43 1.65
C HIS A 50 -3.34 2.60 2.73
N TYR A 51 -2.06 2.66 2.32
CA TYR A 51 -0.95 2.82 3.24
C TYR A 51 0.11 3.76 2.67
N TYR A 52 0.23 4.92 3.30
CA TYR A 52 1.21 5.95 2.96
C TYR A 52 1.95 6.46 4.20
N ASP A 53 2.09 5.62 5.22
CA ASP A 53 2.82 5.99 6.42
C ASP A 53 4.32 5.64 6.32
N PRO A 54 5.19 6.55 6.80
CA PRO A 54 4.87 7.91 7.26
C PRO A 54 4.72 8.89 6.10
N TYR A 55 3.74 9.77 6.17
CA TYR A 55 3.46 10.80 5.15
C TYR A 55 4.70 11.61 4.75
N ASP A 56 5.54 11.94 5.74
CA ASP A 56 6.75 12.74 5.49
C ASP A 56 7.76 12.06 4.54
N PHE A 57 7.75 10.74 4.43
CA PHE A 57 8.57 10.00 3.46
C PHE A 57 7.83 9.75 2.15
N THR A 58 6.56 9.36 2.23
CA THR A 58 5.83 8.79 1.10
C THR A 58 5.21 9.84 0.17
N LEU A 59 4.66 10.93 0.71
CA LEU A 59 3.84 11.89 -0.06
C LEU A 59 4.25 13.34 0.10
N LYS A 60 4.96 13.73 1.16
CA LYS A 60 5.32 15.12 1.41
C LYS A 60 6.39 15.60 0.42
N GLU A 61 6.02 16.48 -0.48
CA GLU A 61 6.89 16.95 -1.57
C GLU A 61 8.02 17.84 -1.08
N GLU A 62 7.74 18.80 -0.19
CA GLU A 62 8.72 19.75 0.33
C GLU A 62 9.02 19.49 1.81
N GLY A 63 10.30 19.52 2.20
CA GLY A 63 10.72 19.33 3.58
C GLY A 63 10.39 17.94 4.16
N GLY A 64 10.17 16.97 3.30
CA GLY A 64 9.93 15.59 3.72
C GLY A 64 11.22 14.83 4.01
N LEU A 65 11.07 13.60 4.50
CA LEU A 65 12.19 12.71 4.80
C LEU A 65 12.77 12.10 3.53
N ASN A 66 14.09 11.97 3.48
CA ASN A 66 14.78 11.34 2.35
C ASN A 66 14.86 9.82 2.50
N TYR A 67 14.76 9.31 3.73
CA TYR A 67 15.00 7.90 4.03
C TYR A 67 13.91 7.31 4.90
N TRP A 68 13.70 6.00 4.73
CA TRP A 68 12.85 5.15 5.54
C TRP A 68 13.56 3.84 5.83
N GLY A 69 13.31 3.30 7.00
CA GLY A 69 13.80 2.00 7.44
C GLY A 69 15.08 2.07 8.27
N GLU A 70 15.18 1.12 9.19
CA GLU A 70 16.32 1.02 10.12
C GLU A 70 17.68 1.00 9.41
N PRO A 71 17.87 0.29 8.26
CA PRO A 71 19.18 0.28 7.57
C PRO A 71 19.62 1.65 7.06
N TYR A 72 18.69 2.58 6.87
CA TYR A 72 18.97 3.90 6.26
C TYR A 72 19.16 5.03 7.28
N LYS A 73 18.97 4.78 8.58
CA LYS A 73 19.26 5.76 9.65
C LYS A 73 20.68 6.29 9.63
N GLN A 74 21.62 5.48 9.19
CA GLN A 74 23.04 5.86 9.10
C GLN A 74 23.33 6.96 8.05
N TYR A 75 22.40 7.16 7.09
CA TYR A 75 22.56 8.14 6.01
C TYR A 75 21.82 9.44 6.27
N GLY A 76 20.93 9.47 7.25
CA GLY A 76 20.18 10.68 7.63
C GLY A 76 18.91 10.38 8.40
N ALA A 77 18.10 11.43 8.58
CA ALA A 77 16.88 11.34 9.35
C ALA A 77 15.84 10.40 8.71
N VAL A 78 15.32 9.49 9.49
CA VAL A 78 14.10 8.71 9.22
C VAL A 78 13.00 9.15 10.19
N GLY A 79 11.76 8.80 9.90
CA GLY A 79 10.64 9.12 10.79
C GLY A 79 10.78 8.50 12.18
N SER A 80 10.27 9.18 13.20
CA SER A 80 10.17 8.64 14.57
C SER A 80 9.02 7.63 14.71
N TRP A 81 8.17 7.50 13.71
CA TRP A 81 7.04 6.56 13.59
C TRP A 81 6.86 6.16 12.13
N GLY A 82 5.99 5.17 11.88
CA GLY A 82 5.72 4.67 10.53
C GLY A 82 6.88 3.85 9.97
N GLN A 83 7.74 3.30 10.83
CA GLN A 83 8.83 2.42 10.44
C GLN A 83 8.37 0.96 10.42
N GLU A 84 9.29 0.00 10.28
CA GLU A 84 8.97 -1.42 10.07
C GLU A 84 8.02 -2.00 11.12
N ALA A 85 8.21 -1.63 12.39
CA ALA A 85 7.36 -2.12 13.48
C ALA A 85 5.93 -1.57 13.42
N ASP A 86 5.78 -0.29 13.03
CA ASP A 86 4.47 0.34 12.87
C ASP A 86 3.73 -0.22 11.66
N LEU A 87 4.45 -0.47 10.55
CA LEU A 87 3.93 -1.15 9.37
C LEU A 87 3.41 -2.55 9.73
N ASP A 88 4.21 -3.34 10.44
CA ASP A 88 3.82 -4.69 10.87
C ASP A 88 2.58 -4.65 11.77
N ALA A 89 2.54 -3.76 12.76
CA ALA A 89 1.41 -3.59 13.66
C ALA A 89 0.14 -3.14 12.93
N ALA A 90 0.26 -2.20 11.97
CA ALA A 90 -0.87 -1.71 11.19
C ALA A 90 -1.51 -2.86 10.38
N PHE A 91 -0.70 -3.67 9.67
CA PHE A 91 -1.23 -4.75 8.85
C PHE A 91 -1.70 -5.95 9.67
N ALA A 92 -1.06 -6.24 10.80
CA ALA A 92 -1.57 -7.21 11.77
C ALA A 92 -2.98 -6.83 12.27
N SER A 93 -3.24 -5.53 12.48
CA SER A 93 -4.56 -5.03 12.87
C SER A 93 -5.62 -5.23 11.78
N VAL A 94 -5.26 -5.06 10.49
CA VAL A 94 -6.16 -5.37 9.36
C VAL A 94 -6.50 -6.85 9.33
N LYS A 95 -5.49 -7.72 9.48
CA LYS A 95 -5.72 -9.17 9.56
C LYS A 95 -6.72 -9.52 10.64
N THR A 96 -6.46 -9.10 11.87
CA THR A 96 -7.30 -9.44 13.03
C THR A 96 -8.73 -8.90 12.91
N ASN A 97 -8.89 -7.69 12.36
CA ASN A 97 -10.20 -7.04 12.31
C ASN A 97 -11.04 -7.39 11.09
N PHE A 98 -10.43 -7.86 10.00
CA PHE A 98 -11.12 -8.15 8.74
C PHE A 98 -10.80 -9.53 8.20
N VAL A 99 -9.53 -9.86 7.91
CA VAL A 99 -9.17 -11.12 7.24
C VAL A 99 -9.59 -12.33 8.06
N ASP A 100 -9.29 -12.34 9.36
CA ASP A 100 -9.66 -13.44 10.29
C ASP A 100 -11.17 -13.53 10.53
N LYS A 101 -11.92 -12.50 10.12
CA LYS A 101 -13.40 -12.48 10.17
C LYS A 101 -14.05 -12.86 8.83
N GLY A 102 -13.24 -13.32 7.86
CA GLY A 102 -13.74 -13.76 6.56
C GLY A 102 -13.90 -12.66 5.51
N TYR A 103 -13.37 -11.45 5.75
CA TYR A 103 -13.33 -10.36 4.77
C TYR A 103 -11.93 -10.22 4.20
N PRO A 104 -11.64 -10.75 3.00
CA PRO A 104 -10.34 -10.55 2.37
C PRO A 104 -10.01 -9.07 2.25
N ALA A 105 -8.75 -8.70 2.48
CA ALA A 105 -8.33 -7.32 2.49
C ALA A 105 -7.50 -6.95 1.25
N ILE A 106 -7.77 -5.77 0.70
CA ILE A 106 -7.03 -5.16 -0.40
C ILE A 106 -6.27 -3.96 0.16
N LEU A 107 -4.95 -3.95 -0.03
CA LEU A 107 -4.14 -2.74 0.07
C LEU A 107 -4.20 -2.05 -1.30
N GLY A 108 -5.20 -1.18 -1.48
CA GLY A 108 -5.56 -0.62 -2.80
C GLY A 108 -4.57 0.40 -3.32
N GLU A 109 -3.82 1.04 -2.41
CA GLU A 109 -2.74 1.95 -2.78
C GLU A 109 -1.63 1.93 -1.74
N PHE A 110 -0.40 2.02 -2.23
CA PHE A 110 0.81 2.35 -1.47
C PHE A 110 1.91 2.80 -2.44
N GLY A 111 2.88 3.54 -1.94
CA GLY A 111 4.02 4.01 -2.73
C GLY A 111 4.83 5.06 -1.97
N ALA A 112 5.91 5.52 -2.57
CA ALA A 112 6.71 6.62 -2.06
C ALA A 112 7.26 7.46 -3.21
N ILE A 113 7.14 8.78 -3.11
CA ILE A 113 7.61 9.72 -4.14
C ILE A 113 9.13 9.66 -4.30
N LYS A 114 9.59 9.88 -5.52
CA LYS A 114 11.00 9.98 -5.86
C LYS A 114 11.49 11.42 -5.66
N ARG A 115 12.54 11.61 -4.85
CA ARG A 115 13.18 12.92 -4.67
C ARG A 115 14.33 13.05 -5.66
N ALA A 116 13.99 13.27 -6.92
CA ALA A 116 14.97 13.31 -8.02
C ALA A 116 15.85 14.57 -8.02
N THR A 117 15.61 15.52 -7.12
CA THR A 117 16.47 16.69 -6.91
C THR A 117 17.68 16.41 -6.01
N LEU A 118 17.70 15.29 -5.30
CA LEU A 118 18.87 14.79 -4.59
C LEU A 118 19.97 14.40 -5.58
N THR A 119 21.23 14.48 -5.15
CA THR A 119 22.41 14.16 -5.98
C THR A 119 23.40 13.26 -5.24
N GLY A 120 24.30 12.59 -5.97
CA GLY A 120 25.35 11.74 -5.41
C GLY A 120 24.79 10.63 -4.51
N ASP A 121 25.49 10.37 -3.40
CA ASP A 121 25.15 9.31 -2.46
C ASP A 121 23.76 9.50 -1.83
N ALA A 122 23.34 10.76 -1.62
CA ALA A 122 22.02 11.05 -1.07
C ALA A 122 20.89 10.56 -2.00
N LEU A 123 21.02 10.73 -3.31
CA LEU A 123 20.07 10.18 -4.28
C LEU A 123 20.13 8.65 -4.31
N THR A 124 21.33 8.08 -4.33
CA THR A 124 21.53 6.63 -4.35
C THR A 124 20.81 5.97 -3.17
N HIS A 125 21.11 6.41 -1.94
CA HIS A 125 20.50 5.87 -0.73
C HIS A 125 19.01 6.15 -0.62
N HIS A 126 18.53 7.29 -1.16
CA HIS A 126 17.09 7.55 -1.25
C HIS A 126 16.38 6.51 -2.14
N LEU A 127 16.93 6.24 -3.31
CA LEU A 127 16.34 5.26 -4.24
C LEU A 127 16.32 3.84 -3.66
N GLU A 128 17.41 3.44 -3.00
CA GLU A 128 17.50 2.16 -2.28
C GLU A 128 16.46 2.09 -1.14
N SER A 129 16.33 3.15 -0.34
CA SER A 129 15.36 3.25 0.75
C SER A 129 13.92 3.15 0.25
N ARG A 130 13.60 3.78 -0.91
CA ARG A 130 12.28 3.63 -1.56
C ARG A 130 12.01 2.20 -1.97
N ALA A 131 12.97 1.53 -2.60
CA ALA A 131 12.83 0.12 -3.00
C ALA A 131 12.67 -0.79 -1.77
N TYR A 132 13.42 -0.53 -0.72
CA TYR A 132 13.27 -1.23 0.56
C TYR A 132 11.89 -1.03 1.18
N TYR A 133 11.38 0.21 1.24
CA TYR A 133 10.02 0.50 1.71
C TYR A 133 8.97 -0.31 0.95
N VAL A 134 9.00 -0.25 -0.37
CA VAL A 134 8.05 -0.96 -1.22
C VAL A 134 8.12 -2.47 -1.00
N LYS A 135 9.32 -3.05 -0.90
CA LYS A 135 9.54 -4.46 -0.56
C LYS A 135 8.92 -4.82 0.79
N GLN A 136 9.16 -4.00 1.83
CA GLN A 136 8.61 -4.23 3.16
C GLN A 136 7.08 -4.15 3.17
N VAL A 137 6.49 -3.17 2.49
CA VAL A 137 5.03 -3.05 2.39
C VAL A 137 4.41 -4.26 1.71
N VAL A 138 4.96 -4.70 0.56
CA VAL A 138 4.42 -5.86 -0.16
C VAL A 138 4.56 -7.15 0.64
N SER A 139 5.74 -7.40 1.20
CA SER A 139 5.99 -8.61 1.99
C SER A 139 5.11 -8.69 3.24
N THR A 140 4.96 -7.56 3.94
CA THR A 140 4.11 -7.48 5.13
C THR A 140 2.63 -7.60 4.79
N ALA A 141 2.17 -6.98 3.69
CA ALA A 141 0.79 -7.13 3.22
C ALA A 141 0.47 -8.61 2.95
N LYS A 142 1.31 -9.31 2.22
CA LYS A 142 1.13 -10.75 1.95
C LYS A 142 1.20 -11.60 3.21
N LYS A 143 2.16 -11.33 4.11
CA LYS A 143 2.27 -11.99 5.43
C LYS A 143 0.94 -11.96 6.20
N TYR A 144 0.21 -10.87 6.09
CA TYR A 144 -1.09 -10.67 6.77
C TYR A 144 -2.31 -10.95 5.89
N GLY A 145 -2.14 -11.56 4.71
CA GLY A 145 -3.24 -12.00 3.86
C GLY A 145 -3.89 -10.88 3.04
N MET A 146 -3.20 -9.77 2.84
CA MET A 146 -3.67 -8.64 2.04
C MET A 146 -3.13 -8.72 0.60
N VAL A 147 -3.92 -8.27 -0.38
CA VAL A 147 -3.50 -8.16 -1.78
C VAL A 147 -3.03 -6.74 -2.05
N PRO A 148 -1.72 -6.50 -2.28
CA PRO A 148 -1.17 -5.16 -2.48
C PRO A 148 -1.25 -4.70 -3.93
N PHE A 149 -1.65 -3.42 -4.13
CA PHE A 149 -1.66 -2.72 -5.39
C PHE A 149 -0.79 -1.46 -5.29
N TYR A 150 0.30 -1.43 -6.04
CA TYR A 150 1.19 -0.27 -6.08
C TYR A 150 0.53 0.90 -6.83
N TRP A 151 0.65 2.11 -6.28
CA TRP A 151 0.16 3.32 -6.92
C TRP A 151 1.18 3.89 -7.90
N ASP A 152 1.08 3.50 -9.18
CA ASP A 152 1.80 4.15 -10.29
C ASP A 152 1.01 5.38 -10.75
N ASN A 153 1.45 6.58 -10.34
CA ASN A 153 0.79 7.83 -10.71
C ASN A 153 1.13 8.33 -12.13
N GLY A 154 1.92 7.57 -12.89
CA GLY A 154 2.27 7.84 -14.30
C GLY A 154 3.61 8.52 -14.51
N PRO A 155 3.88 9.73 -13.98
CA PRO A 155 5.19 10.36 -14.09
C PRO A 155 6.30 9.59 -13.36
N SER A 156 7.56 9.67 -13.85
CA SER A 156 8.74 9.02 -13.28
C SER A 156 9.81 10.00 -12.77
N GLY A 157 9.52 11.30 -12.81
CA GLY A 157 10.43 12.38 -12.38
C GLY A 157 10.43 12.65 -10.88
N ASN A 158 10.71 13.92 -10.51
CA ASN A 158 10.65 14.36 -9.13
C ASN A 158 9.22 14.31 -8.59
N ASN A 159 9.06 13.92 -7.32
CA ASN A 159 7.77 13.75 -6.65
C ASN A 159 6.81 12.77 -7.35
N ALA A 160 7.34 11.83 -8.14
CA ALA A 160 6.58 10.86 -8.90
C ALA A 160 6.78 9.42 -8.37
N MET A 161 5.84 8.54 -8.73
CA MET A 161 5.84 7.12 -8.35
C MET A 161 5.75 6.18 -9.55
N GLY A 162 5.79 6.72 -10.80
CA GLY A 162 5.66 5.91 -12.01
C GLY A 162 6.80 4.93 -12.21
N ILE A 163 6.46 3.68 -12.51
CA ILE A 163 7.40 2.59 -12.77
C ILE A 163 7.65 2.43 -14.27
N PHE A 164 6.64 2.72 -15.08
CA PHE A 164 6.69 2.48 -16.52
C PHE A 164 6.55 3.77 -17.33
N ASN A 165 7.33 3.88 -18.40
CA ASN A 165 7.07 4.87 -19.42
C ASN A 165 5.82 4.45 -20.21
N ARG A 166 4.73 5.18 -20.06
CA ARG A 166 3.43 4.81 -20.67
C ARG A 166 3.38 4.93 -22.18
N ALA A 167 4.31 5.69 -22.79
CA ALA A 167 4.38 5.81 -24.24
C ALA A 167 5.12 4.62 -24.90
N THR A 168 6.10 4.04 -24.17
CA THR A 168 6.98 3.00 -24.74
C THR A 168 6.81 1.63 -24.07
N GLY A 169 6.19 1.57 -22.89
CA GLY A 169 6.11 0.37 -22.06
C GLY A 169 7.43 0.01 -21.34
N ALA A 170 8.48 0.81 -21.53
CA ALA A 170 9.77 0.55 -20.89
C ALA A 170 9.71 0.81 -19.37
N VAL A 171 10.49 0.04 -18.62
CA VAL A 171 10.67 0.25 -17.16
C VAL A 171 11.48 1.53 -16.93
N SER A 172 10.93 2.46 -16.18
CA SER A 172 11.54 3.75 -15.79
C SER A 172 12.16 3.71 -14.39
N ASP A 173 11.68 2.82 -13.50
CA ASP A 173 12.18 2.66 -12.13
C ASP A 173 12.38 1.17 -11.81
N GLN A 174 13.53 0.65 -12.21
CA GLN A 174 13.87 -0.76 -12.03
C GLN A 174 14.03 -1.14 -10.56
N GLN A 175 14.49 -0.21 -9.69
CA GLN A 175 14.67 -0.50 -8.27
C GLN A 175 13.33 -0.72 -7.57
N ILE A 176 12.31 0.09 -7.87
CA ILE A 176 10.95 -0.11 -7.35
C ILE A 176 10.38 -1.43 -7.88
N LEU A 177 10.51 -1.70 -9.17
CA LEU A 177 10.03 -2.97 -9.75
C LEU A 177 10.67 -4.18 -9.06
N ASN A 178 11.98 -4.15 -8.83
CA ASN A 178 12.68 -5.21 -8.11
C ASN A 178 12.15 -5.35 -6.67
N GLY A 179 11.95 -4.24 -5.95
CA GLY A 179 11.37 -4.24 -4.60
C GLY A 179 9.99 -4.87 -4.54
N LEU A 180 9.12 -4.57 -5.52
CA LEU A 180 7.80 -5.19 -5.66
C LEU A 180 7.91 -6.71 -5.87
N VAL A 181 8.76 -7.14 -6.80
CA VAL A 181 8.96 -8.57 -7.12
C VAL A 181 9.53 -9.31 -5.91
N GLU A 182 10.58 -8.79 -5.27
CA GLU A 182 11.19 -9.39 -4.09
C GLU A 182 10.20 -9.49 -2.91
N GLY A 183 9.43 -8.42 -2.66
CA GLY A 183 8.38 -8.43 -1.63
C GLY A 183 7.28 -9.44 -1.92
N SER A 184 6.99 -9.68 -3.19
CA SER A 184 5.97 -10.65 -3.63
C SER A 184 6.36 -12.12 -3.41
N ALA A 185 7.63 -12.42 -3.11
CA ALA A 185 8.10 -13.78 -2.86
C ALA A 185 7.59 -14.39 -1.54
N VAL A 186 7.08 -13.56 -0.61
CA VAL A 186 6.44 -14.04 0.62
C VAL A 186 5.14 -14.78 0.30
N ASN A 187 4.93 -15.93 0.91
CA ASN A 187 3.68 -16.68 0.75
C ASN A 187 2.54 -16.04 1.56
N TYR A 188 1.31 -16.23 1.09
CA TYR A 188 0.12 -15.93 1.87
C TYR A 188 -0.04 -16.93 3.04
N PRO A 189 -0.71 -16.54 4.14
CA PRO A 189 -0.85 -17.39 5.33
C PRO A 189 -1.93 -18.48 5.21
N PHE A 190 -2.46 -18.73 4.01
CA PHE A 190 -3.54 -19.71 3.75
C PHE A 190 -3.27 -20.43 2.42
#